data_f1feb92b3193eaf201bda1dada093c03
#
_entry.id   f1feb92b3193eaf201bda1dada093c03
#
_cell.length_a   1.000
_cell.length_b   1.000
_cell.length_c   1.000
_cell.angle_alpha   90.00
_cell.angle_beta   90.00
_cell.angle_gamma   90.00
#
_symmetry.space_group_name_H-M   'P 1'
#
loop_
_entity.id
_entity.type
_entity.pdbx_description
1 polymer ?
#
loop_
_entity_poly.entity_id
_entity_poly.type
_entity_poly.pdbx_seq_one_letter_code
_entity_poly.pdbx_strand_id
1 'polypeptide(L)'
;MIGESGGRTGRTPAWLWIVGLGFVAAIGLVVAASVSQPEAPVFALARLDAREPPAGFAGPDTVTIDARDGDRWMRLDLARGVVAEAGERWDLAVKRYRLVVNGGEGFVGTAGVRRMDAAFDEVMEAPPDGYVSSHVTGGGDSVNAALDGWYAYSLFSHLLEPAPGTFVVRTHDGKYAKFAVLGYYCPGPEPGCLTIEYAYQGDGTRRLAR
;
A
#
# COMPACT_ATOMS: atom_id res chain seq x y z
N MET A 1 73.83 20.39 30.41
CA MET A 1 73.37 20.14 29.02
C MET A 1 71.89 19.73 29.10
N ILE A 2 71.00 20.65 28.83
CA ILE A 2 69.55 20.41 28.82
C ILE A 2 69.14 20.40 27.35
N GLY A 3 68.75 19.23 26.85
CA GLY A 3 68.26 19.04 25.47
C GLY A 3 66.88 19.54 25.32
N GLU A 4 66.65 20.59 24.52
CA GLU A 4 65.32 21.01 24.06
C GLU A 4 64.73 20.00 23.08
N SER A 5 63.62 19.34 23.48
CA SER A 5 62.82 18.54 22.60
C SER A 5 61.88 19.47 21.80
N GLY A 6 62.25 19.77 20.57
CA GLY A 6 61.43 20.50 19.62
C GLY A 6 60.18 19.73 19.25
N GLY A 7 59.00 20.11 19.79
CA GLY A 7 57.70 19.60 19.42
C GLY A 7 57.40 19.99 17.97
N ARG A 8 57.40 19.01 17.06
CA ARG A 8 56.86 19.16 15.71
C ARG A 8 55.35 19.32 15.79
N THR A 9 54.87 20.54 15.68
CA THR A 9 53.45 20.81 15.41
C THR A 9 53.13 20.34 13.99
N GLY A 10 52.65 19.10 13.87
CA GLY A 10 52.21 18.56 12.59
C GLY A 10 51.02 19.35 12.09
N ARG A 11 51.21 20.14 11.03
CA ARG A 11 50.08 20.78 10.31
C ARG A 11 49.22 19.67 9.71
N THR A 12 47.95 19.61 10.12
CA THR A 12 46.98 18.73 9.48
C THR A 12 46.89 19.04 7.99
N PRO A 13 47.08 18.06 7.10
CA PRO A 13 47.05 18.30 5.65
C PRO A 13 45.68 18.83 5.20
N ALA A 14 45.71 19.82 4.31
CA ALA A 14 44.47 20.53 3.86
C ALA A 14 43.38 19.62 3.30
N TRP A 15 43.74 18.48 2.71
CA TRP A 15 42.77 17.51 2.19
C TRP A 15 41.88 16.91 3.29
N LEU A 16 42.36 16.76 4.53
CA LEU A 16 41.53 16.29 5.65
C LEU A 16 40.42 17.28 5.98
N TRP A 17 40.68 18.58 5.86
CA TRP A 17 39.65 19.60 6.04
C TRP A 17 38.59 19.56 4.92
N ILE A 18 39.04 19.31 3.68
CA ILE A 18 38.13 19.18 2.53
C ILE A 18 37.21 17.94 2.70
N VAL A 19 37.77 16.79 3.10
CA VAL A 19 37.02 15.59 3.38
C VAL A 19 36.04 15.78 4.56
N GLY A 20 36.52 16.43 5.65
CA GLY A 20 35.68 16.74 6.81
C GLY A 20 34.52 17.67 6.47
N LEU A 21 34.75 18.72 5.70
CA LEU A 21 33.70 19.63 5.23
C LEU A 21 32.70 18.92 4.29
N GLY A 22 33.21 18.08 3.39
CA GLY A 22 32.35 17.28 2.50
C GLY A 22 31.44 16.32 3.28
N PHE A 23 31.97 15.69 4.33
CA PHE A 23 31.21 14.80 5.20
C PHE A 23 30.14 15.55 6.00
N VAL A 24 30.48 16.71 6.57
CA VAL A 24 29.52 17.57 7.30
C VAL A 24 28.44 18.10 6.36
N ALA A 25 28.79 18.48 5.12
CA ALA A 25 27.80 18.91 4.11
C ALA A 25 26.86 17.77 3.71
N ALA A 26 27.41 16.57 3.54
CA ALA A 26 26.59 15.37 3.22
C ALA A 26 25.61 15.03 4.36
N ILE A 27 26.07 15.06 5.62
CA ILE A 27 25.19 14.87 6.78
C ILE A 27 24.14 15.99 6.84
N GLY A 28 24.53 17.24 6.63
CA GLY A 28 23.60 18.37 6.60
C GLY A 28 22.51 18.23 5.53
N LEU A 29 22.87 17.74 4.34
CA LEU A 29 21.91 17.44 3.26
C LEU A 29 20.96 16.31 3.64
N VAL A 30 21.45 15.23 4.24
CA VAL A 30 20.61 14.11 4.69
C VAL A 30 19.64 14.57 5.79
N VAL A 31 20.11 15.35 6.76
CA VAL A 31 19.26 15.90 7.82
C VAL A 31 18.23 16.87 7.25
N ALA A 32 18.64 17.77 6.34
CA ALA A 32 17.71 18.69 5.70
C ALA A 32 16.64 17.95 4.88
N ALA A 33 17.01 16.93 4.13
CA ALA A 33 16.09 16.09 3.38
C ALA A 33 15.12 15.32 4.32
N SER A 34 15.61 14.86 5.48
CA SER A 34 14.80 14.15 6.47
C SER A 34 13.81 15.07 7.22
N VAL A 35 14.14 16.35 7.38
CA VAL A 35 13.26 17.35 8.01
C VAL A 35 12.27 17.94 7.02
N SER A 36 12.65 18.03 5.74
CA SER A 36 11.79 18.51 4.64
C SER A 36 10.98 17.36 4.04
N GLN A 37 10.31 16.58 4.88
CA GLN A 37 9.48 15.47 4.38
C GLN A 37 8.34 16.02 3.52
N PRO A 38 8.10 15.48 2.31
CA PRO A 38 6.90 15.81 1.56
C PRO A 38 5.67 15.39 2.37
N GLU A 39 4.65 16.23 2.37
CA GLU A 39 3.38 15.89 3.01
C GLU A 39 2.83 14.62 2.35
N ALA A 40 2.56 13.59 3.16
CA ALA A 40 1.91 12.40 2.66
C ALA A 40 0.52 12.78 2.11
N PRO A 41 0.11 12.29 0.93
CA PRO A 41 -1.23 12.54 0.43
C PRO A 41 -2.25 11.97 1.42
N VAL A 42 -2.99 12.84 2.06
CA VAL A 42 -4.02 12.51 3.03
C VAL A 42 -5.36 12.60 2.34
N PHE A 43 -6.11 11.50 2.36
CA PHE A 43 -7.49 11.47 1.89
C PHE A 43 -8.43 11.65 3.07
N ALA A 44 -9.54 12.37 2.86
CA ALA A 44 -10.63 12.37 3.83
C ALA A 44 -11.11 10.92 4.03
N LEU A 45 -11.41 10.55 5.28
CA LEU A 45 -11.95 9.21 5.56
C LEU A 45 -13.27 9.02 4.82
N ALA A 46 -13.19 8.46 3.63
CA ALA A 46 -14.35 8.16 2.80
C ALA A 46 -15.01 6.87 3.30
N ARG A 47 -16.21 7.01 3.85
CA ARG A 47 -17.08 5.88 4.20
C ARG A 47 -18.23 5.85 3.21
N LEU A 48 -18.47 4.68 2.66
CA LEU A 48 -19.67 4.46 1.87
C LEU A 48 -20.77 3.94 2.79
N ASP A 49 -21.99 4.39 2.54
CA ASP A 49 -23.16 3.76 3.13
C ASP A 49 -23.34 2.36 2.52
N ALA A 50 -23.75 1.39 3.36
CA ALA A 50 -24.02 0.05 2.90
C ALA A 50 -25.07 0.07 1.80
N ARG A 51 -24.75 -0.50 0.66
CA ARG A 51 -25.66 -0.63 -0.48
C ARG A 51 -25.99 -2.08 -0.75
N GLU A 52 -27.13 -2.32 -1.40
CA GLU A 52 -27.40 -3.61 -2.01
C GLU A 52 -26.36 -3.91 -3.09
N PRO A 53 -25.87 -5.16 -3.19
CA PRO A 53 -24.95 -5.56 -4.25
C PRO A 53 -25.51 -5.20 -5.63
N PRO A 54 -24.79 -4.40 -6.43
CA PRO A 54 -25.29 -3.98 -7.73
C PRO A 54 -25.37 -5.18 -8.67
N ALA A 55 -26.43 -5.22 -9.49
CA ALA A 55 -26.63 -6.26 -10.49
C ALA A 55 -25.73 -6.12 -11.73
N GLY A 56 -25.05 -5.00 -11.89
CA GLY A 56 -24.15 -4.70 -13.01
C GLY A 56 -22.94 -3.91 -12.54
N PHE A 57 -22.35 -3.12 -13.44
CA PHE A 57 -21.19 -2.28 -13.16
C PHE A 57 -21.55 -1.11 -12.24
N ALA A 58 -20.81 -0.96 -11.15
CA ALA A 58 -20.91 0.15 -10.20
C ALA A 58 -19.52 0.73 -9.90
N GLY A 59 -19.49 2.02 -9.70
CA GLY A 59 -18.27 2.79 -9.46
C GLY A 59 -17.89 3.70 -10.65
N PRO A 60 -16.70 4.34 -10.60
CA PRO A 60 -15.74 4.26 -9.50
C PRO A 60 -16.24 4.90 -8.21
N ASP A 61 -15.91 4.30 -7.09
CA ASP A 61 -16.14 4.82 -5.75
C ASP A 61 -14.82 4.88 -4.99
N THR A 62 -14.70 5.77 -4.00
CA THR A 62 -13.54 5.85 -3.11
C THR A 62 -13.93 5.41 -1.71
N VAL A 63 -13.12 4.55 -1.11
CA VAL A 63 -13.29 4.12 0.28
C VAL A 63 -11.97 4.14 1.02
N THR A 64 -12.01 4.57 2.29
CA THR A 64 -10.86 4.55 3.20
C THR A 64 -11.09 3.49 4.28
N ILE A 65 -10.15 2.58 4.40
CA ILE A 65 -10.17 1.49 5.38
C ILE A 65 -9.20 1.87 6.50
N ASP A 66 -9.72 2.07 7.71
CA ASP A 66 -8.90 2.31 8.91
C ASP A 66 -8.34 0.98 9.41
N ALA A 67 -7.10 0.70 9.05
CA ALA A 67 -6.35 -0.50 9.40
C ALA A 67 -5.17 -0.20 10.34
N ARG A 68 -5.27 0.83 11.19
CA ARG A 68 -4.24 1.19 12.17
C ARG A 68 -4.03 0.13 13.23
N ASP A 69 -5.07 -0.64 13.56
CA ASP A 69 -4.98 -1.79 14.45
C ASP A 69 -4.10 -2.87 13.81
N GLY A 70 -2.95 -3.16 14.42
CA GLY A 70 -1.98 -4.15 13.95
C GLY A 70 -2.41 -5.60 14.19
N ASP A 71 -3.42 -5.83 15.02
CA ASP A 71 -3.85 -7.17 15.43
C ASP A 71 -5.07 -7.66 14.65
N ARG A 72 -5.82 -6.75 14.01
CA ARG A 72 -7.08 -7.04 13.36
C ARG A 72 -7.04 -6.82 11.85
N TRP A 73 -7.58 -7.78 11.10
CA TRP A 73 -7.87 -7.64 9.68
C TRP A 73 -9.19 -6.86 9.47
N MET A 74 -9.10 -5.70 8.82
CA MET A 74 -10.25 -4.94 8.37
C MET A 74 -10.70 -5.51 7.03
N ARG A 75 -11.89 -6.09 6.98
CA ARG A 75 -12.43 -6.81 5.83
C ARG A 75 -13.37 -5.93 5.03
N LEU A 76 -13.22 -5.87 3.73
CA LEU A 76 -14.04 -5.06 2.82
C LEU A 76 -14.87 -5.99 1.92
N ASP A 77 -16.18 -5.77 1.91
CA ASP A 77 -17.11 -6.30 0.90
C ASP A 77 -17.16 -5.29 -0.26
N LEU A 78 -16.55 -5.65 -1.39
CA LEU A 78 -16.47 -4.77 -2.57
C LEU A 78 -17.84 -4.57 -3.24
N ALA A 79 -18.75 -5.52 -3.13
CA ALA A 79 -20.10 -5.39 -3.67
C ALA A 79 -20.92 -4.35 -2.90
N ARG A 80 -20.86 -4.38 -1.57
CA ARG A 80 -21.60 -3.47 -0.70
C ARG A 80 -20.85 -2.16 -0.41
N GLY A 81 -19.51 -2.12 -0.64
CA GLY A 81 -18.67 -0.96 -0.40
C GLY A 81 -18.41 -0.67 1.08
N VAL A 82 -18.54 -1.66 1.96
CA VAL A 82 -18.44 -1.47 3.41
C VAL A 82 -17.42 -2.40 4.06
N VAL A 83 -16.91 -1.98 5.20
CA VAL A 83 -16.14 -2.85 6.07
C VAL A 83 -17.08 -3.87 6.70
N ALA A 84 -16.84 -5.15 6.40
CA ALA A 84 -17.65 -6.28 6.85
C ALA A 84 -17.39 -6.59 8.34
N GLU A 85 -18.42 -6.98 9.05
CA GLU A 85 -18.33 -7.48 10.42
C GLU A 85 -17.84 -8.95 10.47
N ALA A 86 -17.59 -9.45 11.67
CA ALA A 86 -17.15 -10.81 11.85
C ALA A 86 -18.23 -11.81 11.37
N GLY A 87 -17.83 -12.72 10.47
CA GLY A 87 -18.73 -13.71 9.88
C GLY A 87 -19.46 -13.25 8.60
N GLU A 88 -19.39 -11.97 8.26
CA GLU A 88 -19.94 -11.46 7.00
C GLU A 88 -19.02 -11.78 5.80
N ARG A 89 -19.59 -11.62 4.61
CA ARG A 89 -18.92 -11.74 3.33
C ARG A 89 -17.88 -10.63 3.16
N TRP A 90 -16.73 -10.97 2.60
CA TRP A 90 -15.68 -10.01 2.28
C TRP A 90 -14.82 -10.51 1.11
N ASP A 91 -14.19 -9.60 0.40
CA ASP A 91 -13.36 -9.88 -0.76
C ASP A 91 -11.90 -9.48 -0.54
N LEU A 92 -11.65 -8.33 0.06
CA LEU A 92 -10.33 -7.76 0.35
C LEU A 92 -10.20 -7.52 1.86
N ALA A 93 -9.03 -7.80 2.43
CA ALA A 93 -8.77 -7.44 3.81
C ALA A 93 -7.43 -6.72 3.95
N VAL A 94 -7.38 -5.82 4.92
CA VAL A 94 -6.24 -4.95 5.20
C VAL A 94 -5.86 -5.06 6.67
N LYS A 95 -4.58 -5.25 6.97
CA LYS A 95 -4.00 -5.16 8.30
C LYS A 95 -2.71 -4.36 8.22
N ARG A 96 -2.72 -3.13 8.75
CA ARG A 96 -1.65 -2.16 8.51
C ARG A 96 -1.44 -2.01 7.00
N TYR A 97 -0.24 -2.29 6.50
CA TYR A 97 0.11 -2.22 5.07
C TYR A 97 -0.05 -3.56 4.32
N ARG A 98 -0.49 -4.62 4.99
CA ARG A 98 -0.69 -5.93 4.36
C ARG A 98 -2.08 -6.05 3.79
N LEU A 99 -2.18 -6.59 2.58
CA LEU A 99 -3.42 -6.84 1.88
C LEU A 99 -3.55 -8.32 1.52
N VAL A 100 -4.76 -8.86 1.66
CA VAL A 100 -5.10 -10.23 1.25
C VAL A 100 -6.50 -10.27 0.64
N VAL A 101 -6.76 -11.27 -0.20
CA VAL A 101 -8.11 -11.57 -0.71
C VAL A 101 -8.67 -12.82 -0.03
N ASN A 102 -10.00 -12.93 0.00
CA ASN A 102 -10.70 -14.08 0.60
C ASN A 102 -10.67 -15.29 -0.33
N GLY A 103 -9.51 -15.91 -0.45
CA GLY A 103 -9.34 -17.11 -1.26
C GLY A 103 -7.96 -17.72 -1.12
N GLY A 104 -7.90 -19.04 -1.24
CA GLY A 104 -6.70 -19.84 -1.09
C GLY A 104 -6.59 -20.58 0.23
N GLU A 105 -5.43 -21.14 0.52
CA GLU A 105 -5.22 -21.97 1.71
C GLU A 105 -5.37 -21.14 3.00
N GLY A 106 -6.26 -21.59 3.88
CA GLY A 106 -6.60 -20.90 5.13
C GLY A 106 -7.72 -19.86 5.00
N PHE A 107 -8.31 -19.71 3.80
CA PHE A 107 -9.44 -18.81 3.53
C PHE A 107 -10.68 -19.59 3.10
N VAL A 108 -11.87 -19.07 3.40
CA VAL A 108 -13.14 -19.76 3.10
C VAL A 108 -13.68 -19.48 1.69
N GLY A 109 -13.24 -18.38 1.07
CA GLY A 109 -13.68 -17.97 -0.25
C GLY A 109 -12.78 -18.48 -1.37
N THR A 110 -13.13 -18.09 -2.61
CA THR A 110 -12.39 -18.45 -3.82
C THR A 110 -11.78 -17.24 -4.53
N ALA A 111 -11.65 -16.11 -3.82
CA ALA A 111 -11.13 -14.89 -4.40
C ALA A 111 -9.67 -15.04 -4.86
N GLY A 112 -9.35 -14.28 -5.88
CA GLY A 112 -7.98 -14.11 -6.36
C GLY A 112 -7.79 -12.69 -6.88
N VAL A 113 -6.55 -12.25 -6.95
CA VAL A 113 -6.20 -10.92 -7.44
C VAL A 113 -5.10 -11.00 -8.49
N ARG A 114 -5.19 -10.16 -9.52
CA ARG A 114 -4.15 -9.98 -10.52
C ARG A 114 -3.77 -8.51 -10.62
N ARG A 115 -2.48 -8.21 -10.55
CA ARG A 115 -1.96 -6.87 -10.78
C ARG A 115 -1.84 -6.61 -12.28
N MET A 116 -2.27 -5.42 -12.71
CA MET A 116 -2.17 -4.90 -14.06
C MET A 116 -1.27 -3.66 -14.05
N ASP A 117 -0.28 -3.60 -14.93
CA ASP A 117 0.58 -2.42 -15.11
C ASP A 117 -0.11 -1.41 -16.04
N ALA A 118 -1.33 -1.00 -15.66
CA ALA A 118 -2.19 -0.08 -16.38
C ALA A 118 -2.91 0.82 -15.39
N ALA A 119 -3.28 2.02 -15.81
CA ALA A 119 -4.06 2.94 -15.00
C ALA A 119 -5.48 2.39 -14.75
N PHE A 120 -6.15 2.88 -13.71
CA PHE A 120 -7.46 2.36 -13.29
C PHE A 120 -8.50 2.43 -14.41
N ASP A 121 -8.55 3.53 -15.15
CA ASP A 121 -9.48 3.77 -16.25
C ASP A 121 -9.13 3.00 -17.54
N GLU A 122 -7.88 2.60 -17.71
CA GLU A 122 -7.43 1.79 -18.84
C GLU A 122 -7.82 0.30 -18.71
N VAL A 123 -8.07 -0.19 -17.49
CA VAL A 123 -8.48 -1.58 -17.26
C VAL A 123 -9.99 -1.72 -17.51
N MET A 124 -10.35 -2.03 -18.75
CA MET A 124 -11.74 -2.14 -19.20
C MET A 124 -12.33 -3.55 -19.07
N GLU A 125 -11.50 -4.57 -18.92
CA GLU A 125 -11.91 -5.96 -18.82
C GLU A 125 -11.04 -6.75 -17.84
N ALA A 126 -11.66 -7.59 -17.03
CA ALA A 126 -10.96 -8.51 -16.14
C ALA A 126 -10.24 -9.60 -16.95
N PRO A 127 -8.96 -9.90 -16.67
CA PRO A 127 -8.24 -10.99 -17.31
C PRO A 127 -8.96 -12.34 -17.14
N PRO A 128 -8.85 -13.27 -18.09
CA PRO A 128 -9.50 -14.57 -17.97
C PRO A 128 -8.86 -15.47 -16.90
N ASP A 129 -7.57 -15.26 -16.61
CA ASP A 129 -6.76 -16.09 -15.71
C ASP A 129 -5.64 -15.30 -15.04
N GLY A 130 -4.69 -16.00 -14.39
CA GLY A 130 -3.52 -15.39 -13.75
C GLY A 130 -3.82 -14.74 -12.40
N TYR A 131 -4.91 -15.11 -11.75
CA TYR A 131 -5.27 -14.64 -10.41
C TYR A 131 -4.49 -15.39 -9.34
N VAL A 132 -3.91 -14.64 -8.42
CA VAL A 132 -3.16 -15.14 -7.27
C VAL A 132 -4.07 -15.11 -6.04
N SER A 133 -4.25 -16.25 -5.40
CA SER A 133 -4.96 -16.36 -4.12
C SER A 133 -4.02 -16.10 -2.95
N SER A 134 -4.57 -15.77 -1.80
CA SER A 134 -3.84 -15.62 -0.55
C SER A 134 -3.52 -16.97 0.08
N HIS A 135 -2.59 -17.00 1.02
CA HIS A 135 -2.32 -18.20 1.84
C HIS A 135 -1.84 -17.80 3.23
N VAL A 136 -1.99 -18.72 4.17
CA VAL A 136 -1.46 -18.56 5.51
C VAL A 136 -0.07 -19.21 5.54
N THR A 137 0.95 -18.46 5.95
CA THR A 137 2.32 -18.95 6.08
C THR A 137 2.45 -19.90 7.28
N GLY A 138 3.53 -20.68 7.35
CA GLY A 138 3.84 -21.53 8.51
C GLY A 138 3.99 -20.77 9.84
N GLY A 139 4.20 -19.46 9.80
CA GLY A 139 4.20 -18.57 10.97
C GLY A 139 2.83 -18.00 11.36
N GLY A 140 1.77 -18.36 10.63
CA GLY A 140 0.41 -17.88 10.88
C GLY A 140 0.07 -16.52 10.25
N ASP A 141 0.99 -15.93 9.51
CA ASP A 141 0.75 -14.70 8.77
C ASP A 141 0.00 -14.97 7.46
N SER A 142 -0.96 -14.09 7.13
CA SER A 142 -1.65 -14.13 5.83
C SER A 142 -0.95 -13.24 4.82
N VAL A 143 -0.70 -13.76 3.61
CA VAL A 143 0.02 -13.05 2.55
C VAL A 143 -0.61 -13.28 1.17
N ASN A 144 -0.35 -12.34 0.23
CA ASN A 144 -0.71 -12.45 -1.17
C ASN A 144 0.38 -11.81 -2.04
N ALA A 145 1.09 -12.60 -2.82
CA ALA A 145 2.24 -12.15 -3.59
C ALA A 145 1.90 -11.09 -4.67
N ALA A 146 0.68 -11.07 -5.20
CA ALA A 146 0.26 -10.04 -6.16
C ALA A 146 -0.02 -8.69 -5.49
N LEU A 147 -0.31 -8.68 -4.18
CA LEU A 147 -0.62 -7.49 -3.40
C LEU A 147 0.60 -6.93 -2.65
N ASP A 148 1.66 -7.70 -2.45
CA ASP A 148 2.85 -7.23 -1.70
C ASP A 148 3.54 -6.01 -2.34
N GLY A 149 3.38 -5.82 -3.65
CA GLY A 149 3.97 -4.72 -4.41
C GLY A 149 3.06 -3.49 -4.59
N TRP A 150 2.04 -3.28 -3.74
CA TRP A 150 1.15 -2.14 -3.88
C TRP A 150 1.79 -0.79 -3.54
N TYR A 151 2.96 -0.78 -2.89
CA TYR A 151 3.67 0.42 -2.48
C TYR A 151 5.17 0.35 -2.79
N ALA A 152 5.79 1.53 -2.87
CA ALA A 152 7.22 1.74 -2.80
C ALA A 152 7.57 2.43 -1.48
N TYR A 153 8.64 1.98 -0.81
CA TYR A 153 9.15 2.67 0.38
C TYR A 153 10.20 3.70 -0.02
N SER A 154 9.94 4.96 0.31
CA SER A 154 10.87 6.05 0.09
C SER A 154 11.88 6.13 1.25
N LEU A 155 13.16 5.93 0.94
CA LEU A 155 14.24 6.04 1.93
C LEU A 155 14.46 7.49 2.42
N PHE A 156 14.02 8.48 1.64
CA PHE A 156 14.19 9.90 2.00
C PHE A 156 13.04 10.44 2.84
N SER A 157 11.81 10.14 2.46
CA SER A 157 10.61 10.58 3.18
C SER A 157 10.18 9.62 4.28
N HIS A 158 10.69 8.39 4.28
CA HIS A 158 10.22 7.28 5.12
C HIS A 158 8.73 6.95 4.97
N LEU A 159 8.16 7.32 3.81
CA LEU A 159 6.75 7.08 3.48
C LEU A 159 6.58 5.84 2.61
N LEU A 160 5.41 5.20 2.75
CA LEU A 160 4.91 4.23 1.78
C LEU A 160 4.13 5.01 0.72
N GLU A 161 4.59 4.97 -0.52
CA GLU A 161 3.95 5.62 -1.65
C GLU A 161 3.24 4.56 -2.50
N PRO A 162 1.97 4.75 -2.88
CA PRO A 162 1.29 3.80 -3.75
C PRO A 162 2.07 3.56 -5.05
N ALA A 163 2.35 2.32 -5.37
CA ALA A 163 2.95 1.97 -6.64
C ALA A 163 1.88 2.05 -7.74
N PRO A 164 2.23 2.56 -8.94
CA PRO A 164 1.29 2.65 -10.05
C PRO A 164 0.78 1.27 -10.47
N GLY A 165 -0.45 1.22 -10.97
CA GLY A 165 -1.09 0.00 -11.45
C GLY A 165 -2.45 -0.23 -10.82
N THR A 166 -3.19 -1.18 -11.39
CA THR A 166 -4.54 -1.55 -10.99
C THR A 166 -4.58 -3.01 -10.59
N PHE A 167 -5.31 -3.32 -9.56
CA PHE A 167 -5.55 -4.69 -9.10
C PHE A 167 -6.95 -5.13 -9.55
N VAL A 168 -7.02 -6.22 -10.29
CA VAL A 168 -8.29 -6.86 -10.67
C VAL A 168 -8.54 -8.02 -9.72
N VAL A 169 -9.68 -8.00 -9.07
CA VAL A 169 -10.12 -9.04 -8.11
C VAL A 169 -11.19 -9.89 -8.76
N ARG A 170 -11.00 -11.19 -8.79
CA ARG A 170 -12.09 -12.13 -8.87
C ARG A 170 -12.59 -12.37 -7.46
N THR A 171 -13.80 -11.92 -7.16
CA THR A 171 -14.39 -11.93 -5.82
C THR A 171 -14.62 -13.34 -5.29
N HIS A 172 -14.91 -13.47 -4.00
CA HIS A 172 -15.16 -14.77 -3.37
C HIS A 172 -16.37 -15.51 -3.94
N ASP A 173 -17.31 -14.80 -4.58
CA ASP A 173 -18.50 -15.35 -5.26
C ASP A 173 -18.36 -15.40 -6.80
N GLY A 174 -17.13 -15.24 -7.32
CA GLY A 174 -16.81 -15.41 -8.74
C GLY A 174 -17.17 -14.23 -9.64
N LYS A 175 -17.48 -13.07 -9.06
CA LYS A 175 -17.66 -11.82 -9.80
C LYS A 175 -16.34 -11.05 -9.92
N TYR A 176 -16.38 -9.81 -10.41
CA TYR A 176 -15.16 -9.05 -10.65
C TYR A 176 -15.23 -7.66 -10.06
N ALA A 177 -14.06 -7.20 -9.62
CA ALA A 177 -13.85 -5.83 -9.22
C ALA A 177 -12.45 -5.38 -9.68
N LYS A 178 -12.23 -4.08 -9.74
CA LYS A 178 -10.89 -3.51 -9.87
C LYS A 178 -10.68 -2.45 -8.82
N PHE A 179 -9.44 -2.27 -8.36
CA PHE A 179 -9.08 -1.16 -7.47
C PHE A 179 -7.67 -0.66 -7.73
N ALA A 180 -7.45 0.61 -7.41
CA ALA A 180 -6.13 1.24 -7.31
C ALA A 180 -5.95 1.83 -5.92
N VAL A 181 -4.75 1.77 -5.38
CA VAL A 181 -4.44 2.38 -4.08
C VAL A 181 -4.11 3.85 -4.32
N LEU A 182 -4.83 4.75 -3.64
CA LEU A 182 -4.65 6.19 -3.71
C LEU A 182 -3.75 6.73 -2.59
N GLY A 183 -3.78 6.10 -1.41
CA GLY A 183 -3.01 6.54 -0.26
C GLY A 183 -3.08 5.56 0.92
N TYR A 184 -2.22 5.82 1.90
CA TYR A 184 -2.07 4.94 3.07
C TYR A 184 -2.13 5.71 4.41
N TYR A 185 -2.20 7.03 4.34
CA TYR A 185 -2.11 7.85 5.54
C TYR A 185 -3.46 8.44 5.93
N CYS A 186 -3.74 8.40 7.23
CA CYS A 186 -4.87 9.06 7.86
C CYS A 186 -4.66 10.59 7.91
N PRO A 187 -5.70 11.39 8.15
CA PRO A 187 -5.53 12.79 8.53
C PRO A 187 -4.55 12.93 9.71
N GLY A 188 -3.55 13.83 9.58
CA GLY A 188 -2.49 14.02 10.57
C GLY A 188 -1.24 13.14 10.37
N PRO A 189 -0.89 12.79 9.15
CA PRO A 189 -0.03 11.79 8.53
C PRO A 189 0.24 10.50 9.32
N GLU A 190 -0.75 10.00 10.02
CA GLU A 190 -0.66 8.73 10.73
C GLU A 190 -0.80 7.54 9.75
N PRO A 191 0.11 6.54 9.74
CA PRO A 191 0.04 5.42 8.82
C PRO A 191 -1.06 4.42 9.20
N GLY A 192 -1.76 3.86 8.20
CA GLY A 192 -2.73 2.78 8.38
C GLY A 192 -4.15 3.07 7.88
N CYS A 193 -4.38 4.17 7.16
CA CYS A 193 -5.65 4.43 6.47
C CYS A 193 -5.48 4.16 4.97
N LEU A 194 -5.76 2.93 4.55
CA LEU A 194 -5.69 2.59 3.13
C LEU A 194 -6.89 3.18 2.39
N THR A 195 -6.63 4.11 1.47
CA THR A 195 -7.64 4.68 0.57
C THR A 195 -7.50 4.06 -0.80
N ILE A 196 -8.59 3.51 -1.31
CA ILE A 196 -8.66 2.92 -2.64
C ILE A 196 -9.78 3.57 -3.47
N GLU A 197 -9.52 3.71 -4.76
CA GLU A 197 -10.56 3.85 -5.78
C GLU A 197 -10.90 2.45 -6.27
N TYR A 198 -12.20 2.12 -6.39
CA TYR A 198 -12.60 0.80 -6.87
C TYR A 198 -13.88 0.84 -7.69
N ALA A 199 -14.07 -0.19 -8.52
CA ALA A 199 -15.31 -0.46 -9.23
C ALA A 199 -15.64 -1.95 -9.13
N TYR A 200 -16.93 -2.28 -9.14
CA TYR A 200 -17.43 -3.64 -9.00
C TYR A 200 -18.35 -4.00 -10.15
N GLN A 201 -18.27 -5.24 -10.64
CA GLN A 201 -19.11 -5.79 -11.67
C GLN A 201 -19.93 -6.95 -11.11
N GLY A 202 -21.23 -6.70 -10.93
CA GLY A 202 -22.14 -7.61 -10.24
C GLY A 202 -22.86 -8.64 -11.11
N ASP A 203 -22.82 -8.52 -12.45
CA ASP A 203 -23.47 -9.47 -13.35
C ASP A 203 -22.62 -10.72 -13.66
N GLY A 204 -21.38 -10.78 -13.18
CA GLY A 204 -20.45 -11.87 -13.40
C GLY A 204 -19.73 -11.83 -14.73
N THR A 205 -19.98 -10.85 -15.60
CA THR A 205 -19.18 -10.61 -16.77
C THR A 205 -17.82 -10.01 -16.40
N ARG A 206 -16.82 -10.15 -17.28
CA ARG A 206 -15.48 -9.58 -17.06
C ARG A 206 -15.39 -8.10 -17.41
N ARG A 207 -16.46 -7.45 -17.85
CA ARG A 207 -16.47 -6.05 -18.25
C ARG A 207 -16.34 -5.14 -17.02
N LEU A 208 -15.25 -4.35 -16.94
CA LEU A 208 -14.92 -3.43 -15.84
C LEU A 208 -15.03 -1.96 -16.28
N ALA A 209 -15.94 -1.67 -17.17
CA ALA A 209 -16.28 -0.34 -17.66
C ALA A 209 -17.78 -0.21 -17.91
N ARG A 210 -18.25 1.04 -17.98
CA ARG A 210 -19.63 1.37 -18.39
C ARG A 210 -19.88 1.12 -19.86
#